data_699415464206b28e650112ad6396c6e8
#
_entry.id   699415464206b28e650112ad6396c6e8
#
_cell.length_a   1.000
_cell.length_b   1.000
_cell.length_c   1.000
_cell.angle_alpha   90.00
_cell.angle_beta   90.00
_cell.angle_gamma   90.00
#
_symmetry.space_group_name_H-M   'P 1'
#
loop_
_entity.id
_entity.type
_entity.pdbx_description
1 polymer ?
#
loop_
_entity_poly.entity_id
_entity_poly.type
_entity_poly.pdbx_seq_one_letter_code
_entity_poly.pdbx_strand_id
1 'polypeptide(L)'
;MTVTADELLPAASGPFTRALAFAASDELPVQLAEIMDPERTPERFLPFLAAHESVDLWYDDWPVSRKRRMVDEAASLARLKGTRAAAKAFLPFVDTDIRHKVSYPSRSPVGRIAAGITAINFPNFTARYLLKTPMRKPYRGISVGYSAVGKAVARTPDLTPLRRAKEALVVSKAAETAYSVTFAHRIQKTLDDAPDLGAGFVLGSFKNRKRL
;
A
#
# COMPACT_ATOMS: atom_id res chain seq x y z
N MET A 1 -0.32 -8.92 -39.66
CA MET A 1 -0.78 -9.93 -40.66
C MET A 1 -1.62 -10.91 -39.86
N THR A 2 -2.92 -10.94 -40.12
CA THR A 2 -3.84 -11.94 -39.55
C THR A 2 -3.82 -13.11 -40.51
N VAL A 3 -3.27 -14.24 -40.06
CA VAL A 3 -3.31 -15.51 -40.82
C VAL A 3 -4.71 -16.05 -40.66
N THR A 4 -5.39 -16.29 -41.77
CA THR A 4 -6.74 -16.85 -41.76
C THR A 4 -6.71 -18.37 -41.55
N ALA A 5 -7.77 -18.94 -40.95
CA ALA A 5 -7.84 -20.38 -40.70
C ALA A 5 -7.69 -21.20 -42.00
N ASP A 6 -8.11 -20.64 -43.13
CA ASP A 6 -7.99 -21.28 -44.46
C ASP A 6 -6.52 -21.41 -44.92
N GLU A 7 -5.66 -20.47 -44.53
CA GLU A 7 -4.22 -20.52 -44.84
C GLU A 7 -3.47 -21.58 -44.03
N LEU A 8 -4.01 -21.98 -42.89
CA LEU A 8 -3.42 -22.98 -41.99
C LEU A 8 -3.85 -24.42 -42.37
N LEU A 9 -4.91 -24.57 -43.16
CA LEU A 9 -5.44 -25.87 -43.52
C LEU A 9 -4.70 -26.46 -44.72
N PRO A 10 -4.48 -27.79 -44.75
CA PRO A 10 -3.94 -28.45 -45.93
C PRO A 10 -4.82 -28.20 -47.19
N ALA A 11 -4.17 -28.06 -48.33
CA ALA A 11 -4.85 -27.79 -49.58
C ALA A 11 -5.92 -28.85 -49.96
N ALA A 12 -5.80 -30.08 -49.46
CA ALA A 12 -6.74 -31.19 -49.63
C ALA A 12 -7.94 -31.16 -48.69
N SER A 13 -8.04 -30.12 -47.80
CA SER A 13 -9.16 -30.02 -46.85
C SER A 13 -10.48 -29.80 -47.55
N GLY A 14 -11.49 -30.62 -47.21
CA GLY A 14 -12.82 -30.52 -47.79
C GLY A 14 -13.59 -29.27 -47.35
N PRO A 15 -14.66 -28.89 -48.06
CA PRO A 15 -15.43 -27.69 -47.79
C PRO A 15 -16.02 -27.67 -46.37
N PHE A 16 -16.41 -28.80 -45.81
CA PHE A 16 -16.90 -28.92 -44.44
C PHE A 16 -15.82 -28.59 -43.41
N THR A 17 -14.59 -29.09 -43.60
CA THR A 17 -13.48 -28.84 -42.70
C THR A 17 -13.10 -27.37 -42.71
N ARG A 18 -13.13 -26.72 -43.87
CA ARG A 18 -12.87 -25.28 -44.02
C ARG A 18 -13.95 -24.43 -43.33
N ALA A 19 -15.22 -24.76 -43.53
CA ALA A 19 -16.33 -24.07 -42.89
C ALA A 19 -16.29 -24.21 -41.35
N LEU A 20 -15.94 -25.42 -40.88
CA LEU A 20 -15.79 -25.66 -39.43
C LEU A 20 -14.62 -24.88 -38.85
N ALA A 21 -13.48 -24.86 -39.53
CA ALA A 21 -12.31 -24.10 -39.10
C ALA A 21 -12.59 -22.58 -39.07
N PHE A 22 -13.27 -22.07 -40.08
CA PHE A 22 -13.70 -20.69 -40.14
C PHE A 22 -14.63 -20.33 -38.96
N ALA A 23 -15.67 -21.14 -38.75
CA ALA A 23 -16.62 -20.92 -37.64
C ALA A 23 -15.99 -21.07 -36.25
N ALA A 24 -14.93 -21.89 -36.14
CA ALA A 24 -14.27 -22.12 -34.83
C ALA A 24 -13.14 -21.15 -34.51
N SER A 25 -12.51 -20.51 -35.51
CA SER A 25 -11.27 -19.74 -35.27
C SER A 25 -11.32 -18.29 -35.74
N ASP A 26 -12.03 -17.97 -36.81
CA ASP A 26 -11.91 -16.62 -37.41
C ASP A 26 -12.79 -15.55 -36.73
N GLU A 27 -13.81 -15.95 -35.97
CA GLU A 27 -14.73 -15.03 -35.31
C GLU A 27 -14.54 -14.92 -33.75
N LEU A 28 -13.61 -15.69 -33.19
CA LEU A 28 -13.33 -15.57 -31.76
C LEU A 28 -12.50 -14.30 -31.51
N PRO A 29 -13.08 -13.25 -30.91
CA PRO A 29 -12.32 -12.05 -30.57
C PRO A 29 -11.37 -12.39 -29.43
N VAL A 30 -10.18 -12.86 -29.78
CA VAL A 30 -9.11 -13.08 -28.77
C VAL A 30 -8.50 -11.73 -28.44
N GLN A 31 -9.12 -11.02 -27.50
CA GLN A 31 -8.70 -9.71 -27.05
C GLN A 31 -7.59 -9.81 -26.01
N LEU A 32 -6.58 -10.65 -26.21
CA LEU A 32 -5.46 -10.81 -25.27
C LEU A 32 -4.75 -9.48 -24.99
N ALA A 33 -4.56 -8.66 -26.02
CA ALA A 33 -3.94 -7.34 -25.87
C ALA A 33 -4.75 -6.41 -24.97
N GLU A 34 -6.09 -6.47 -25.01
CA GLU A 34 -6.94 -5.66 -24.14
C GLU A 34 -6.96 -6.19 -22.70
N ILE A 35 -6.93 -7.53 -22.53
CA ILE A 35 -6.93 -8.15 -21.20
C ILE A 35 -5.62 -7.88 -20.46
N MET A 36 -4.50 -7.78 -21.17
CA MET A 36 -3.18 -7.53 -20.60
C MET A 36 -2.89 -6.05 -20.38
N ASP A 37 -3.72 -5.15 -20.89
CA ASP A 37 -3.58 -3.71 -20.70
C ASP A 37 -4.36 -3.27 -19.45
N PRO A 38 -3.69 -2.73 -18.39
CA PRO A 38 -4.36 -2.28 -17.17
C PRO A 38 -5.45 -1.24 -17.39
N GLU A 39 -5.33 -0.41 -18.44
CA GLU A 39 -6.32 0.64 -18.73
C GLU A 39 -7.56 0.08 -19.44
N ARG A 40 -7.38 -0.90 -20.33
CA ARG A 40 -8.44 -1.44 -21.18
C ARG A 40 -9.13 -2.68 -20.61
N THR A 41 -8.42 -3.42 -19.78
CA THR A 41 -8.96 -4.63 -19.12
C THR A 41 -10.32 -4.37 -18.49
N PRO A 42 -11.37 -5.17 -18.80
CA PRO A 42 -12.64 -5.11 -18.09
C PRO A 42 -12.46 -5.30 -16.58
N GLU A 43 -13.23 -4.57 -15.76
CA GLU A 43 -13.09 -4.59 -14.29
C GLU A 43 -13.10 -6.01 -13.70
N ARG A 44 -13.93 -6.89 -14.24
CA ARG A 44 -14.03 -8.30 -13.80
C ARG A 44 -12.74 -9.11 -13.97
N PHE A 45 -11.85 -8.70 -14.89
CA PHE A 45 -10.58 -9.37 -15.16
C PHE A 45 -9.39 -8.71 -14.43
N LEU A 46 -9.56 -7.51 -13.86
CA LEU A 46 -8.51 -6.83 -13.12
C LEU A 46 -7.89 -7.68 -11.99
N PRO A 47 -8.65 -8.47 -11.20
CA PRO A 47 -8.05 -9.33 -10.18
C PRO A 47 -7.12 -10.41 -10.77
N PHE A 48 -7.44 -10.94 -11.95
CA PHE A 48 -6.58 -11.91 -12.62
C PHE A 48 -5.30 -11.25 -13.13
N LEU A 49 -5.43 -10.06 -13.72
CA LEU A 49 -4.26 -9.30 -14.17
C LEU A 49 -3.39 -8.88 -12.97
N ALA A 50 -3.99 -8.50 -11.85
CA ALA A 50 -3.27 -8.20 -10.61
C ALA A 50 -2.49 -9.41 -10.09
N ALA A 51 -3.08 -10.60 -10.15
CA ALA A 51 -2.39 -11.85 -9.79
C ALA A 51 -1.25 -12.16 -10.76
N HIS A 52 -1.45 -11.96 -12.06
CA HIS A 52 -0.42 -12.12 -13.09
C HIS A 52 0.78 -11.18 -12.84
N GLU A 53 0.52 -9.91 -12.54
CA GLU A 53 1.55 -8.92 -12.24
C GLU A 53 2.10 -9.00 -10.80
N SER A 54 1.69 -10.02 -10.05
CA SER A 54 2.14 -10.24 -8.66
C SER A 54 1.93 -9.02 -7.75
N VAL A 55 0.76 -8.42 -7.85
CA VAL A 55 0.37 -7.27 -7.03
C VAL A 55 0.27 -7.67 -5.55
N ASP A 56 0.96 -6.95 -4.67
CA ASP A 56 1.02 -7.29 -3.24
C ASP A 56 -0.14 -6.70 -2.42
N LEU A 57 -0.68 -5.57 -2.85
CA LEU A 57 -1.76 -4.88 -2.14
C LEU A 57 -3.00 -4.84 -3.04
N TRP A 58 -4.05 -5.46 -2.55
CA TRP A 58 -5.33 -5.49 -3.23
C TRP A 58 -6.48 -5.43 -2.24
N TYR A 59 -7.38 -4.46 -2.44
CA TYR A 59 -8.56 -4.33 -1.59
C TYR A 59 -9.79 -4.15 -2.48
N ASP A 60 -10.84 -4.92 -2.21
CA ASP A 60 -12.05 -4.96 -3.05
C ASP A 60 -12.80 -3.63 -3.05
N ASP A 61 -12.73 -2.88 -1.96
CA ASP A 61 -13.35 -1.57 -1.81
C ASP A 61 -12.61 -0.42 -2.49
N TRP A 62 -11.47 -0.69 -3.12
CA TRP A 62 -10.77 0.32 -3.89
C TRP A 62 -11.53 0.71 -5.16
N PRO A 63 -11.52 2.00 -5.54
CA PRO A 63 -12.06 2.42 -6.82
C PRO A 63 -11.24 1.80 -7.97
N VAL A 64 -11.91 1.54 -9.09
CA VAL A 64 -11.31 0.90 -10.28
C VAL A 64 -10.05 1.63 -10.74
N SER A 65 -10.04 2.95 -10.70
CA SER A 65 -8.87 3.76 -11.06
C SER A 65 -7.64 3.45 -10.21
N ARG A 66 -7.83 3.25 -8.89
CA ARG A 66 -6.72 2.86 -7.99
C ARG A 66 -6.25 1.44 -8.26
N LYS A 67 -7.19 0.52 -8.53
CA LYS A 67 -6.89 -0.87 -8.91
C LYS A 67 -6.04 -0.91 -10.18
N ARG A 68 -6.44 -0.18 -11.23
CA ARG A 68 -5.70 -0.08 -12.49
C ARG A 68 -4.29 0.49 -12.28
N ARG A 69 -4.17 1.58 -11.53
CA ARG A 69 -2.88 2.18 -11.22
C ARG A 69 -1.97 1.23 -10.43
N MET A 70 -2.52 0.45 -9.51
CA MET A 70 -1.74 -0.53 -8.75
C MET A 70 -1.16 -1.62 -9.67
N VAL A 71 -1.93 -2.08 -10.64
CA VAL A 71 -1.48 -3.08 -11.62
C VAL A 71 -0.41 -2.48 -12.55
N ASP A 72 -0.65 -1.28 -13.06
CA ASP A 72 0.29 -0.57 -13.94
C ASP A 72 1.65 -0.32 -13.26
N GLU A 73 1.63 0.10 -12.00
CA GLU A 73 2.84 0.37 -11.23
C GLU A 73 3.47 -0.89 -10.58
N ALA A 74 2.85 -2.08 -10.70
CA ALA A 74 3.26 -3.29 -9.97
C ALA A 74 4.74 -3.64 -10.18
N ALA A 75 5.21 -3.69 -11.42
CA ALA A 75 6.59 -4.00 -11.75
C ALA A 75 7.59 -2.97 -11.19
N SER A 76 7.22 -1.69 -11.21
CA SER A 76 8.05 -0.61 -10.65
C SER A 76 8.11 -0.67 -9.13
N LEU A 77 6.99 -0.95 -8.47
CA LEU A 77 6.89 -1.14 -7.02
C LEU A 77 7.69 -2.36 -6.56
N ALA A 78 7.63 -3.47 -7.30
CA ALA A 78 8.40 -4.67 -7.01
C ALA A 78 9.92 -4.41 -6.99
N ARG A 79 10.43 -3.61 -7.93
CA ARG A 79 11.85 -3.23 -7.99
C ARG A 79 12.29 -2.36 -6.80
N LEU A 80 11.36 -1.62 -6.21
CA LEU A 80 11.66 -0.73 -5.10
C LEU A 80 11.66 -1.43 -3.74
N LYS A 81 11.09 -2.64 -3.61
CA LYS A 81 11.00 -3.38 -2.34
C LYS A 81 12.35 -3.46 -1.65
N GLY A 82 12.35 -3.31 -0.35
CA GLY A 82 13.58 -3.28 0.45
C GLY A 82 14.35 -1.98 0.41
N THR A 83 14.00 -1.02 -0.45
CA THR A 83 14.67 0.28 -0.54
C THR A 83 14.00 1.35 0.33
N ARG A 84 14.72 2.45 0.55
CA ARG A 84 14.15 3.64 1.24
C ARG A 84 13.01 4.32 0.46
N ALA A 85 12.94 4.08 -0.85
CA ALA A 85 11.91 4.65 -1.72
C ALA A 85 10.61 3.85 -1.65
N ALA A 86 10.68 2.54 -1.37
CA ALA A 86 9.53 1.65 -1.36
C ALA A 86 8.38 2.16 -0.48
N ALA A 87 8.66 2.50 0.78
CA ALA A 87 7.62 3.00 1.68
C ALA A 87 6.93 4.26 1.14
N LYS A 88 7.68 5.15 0.47
CA LYS A 88 7.11 6.35 -0.15
C LYS A 88 6.24 6.02 -1.36
N ALA A 89 6.55 4.95 -2.10
CA ALA A 89 5.79 4.53 -3.26
C ALA A 89 4.51 3.76 -2.89
N PHE A 90 4.57 2.89 -1.88
CA PHE A 90 3.42 2.06 -1.46
C PHE A 90 2.37 2.80 -0.62
N LEU A 91 2.77 3.70 0.28
CA LEU A 91 1.86 4.35 1.24
C LEU A 91 0.78 5.23 0.61
N PRO A 92 1.00 5.93 -0.51
CA PRO A 92 -0.07 6.70 -1.17
C PRO A 92 -1.26 5.85 -1.64
N PHE A 93 -1.06 4.56 -1.95
CA PHE A 93 -2.15 3.65 -2.31
C PHE A 93 -3.12 3.37 -1.16
N VAL A 94 -2.68 3.57 0.07
CA VAL A 94 -3.51 3.42 1.29
C VAL A 94 -3.79 4.77 1.96
N ASP A 95 -3.73 5.86 1.21
CA ASP A 95 -4.03 7.23 1.65
C ASP A 95 -3.20 7.67 2.88
N THR A 96 -1.95 7.20 2.98
CA THR A 96 -1.08 7.45 4.13
C THR A 96 0.14 8.25 3.72
N ASP A 97 0.41 9.33 4.45
CA ASP A 97 1.57 10.20 4.24
C ASP A 97 2.68 9.94 5.25
N ILE A 98 3.93 10.01 4.78
CA ILE A 98 5.10 10.00 5.66
C ILE A 98 5.36 11.43 6.15
N ARG A 99 5.22 11.67 7.46
CA ARG A 99 5.54 12.96 8.07
C ARG A 99 7.00 13.07 8.46
N HIS A 100 7.57 11.98 8.95
CA HIS A 100 8.97 11.94 9.33
C HIS A 100 9.48 10.51 9.18
N LYS A 101 10.73 10.38 8.72
CA LYS A 101 11.42 9.10 8.66
C LYS A 101 12.86 9.23 9.12
N VAL A 102 13.33 8.24 9.86
CA VAL A 102 14.73 8.05 10.20
C VAL A 102 15.08 6.61 9.88
N SER A 103 16.13 6.40 9.12
CA SER A 103 16.58 5.06 8.73
C SER A 103 18.10 4.98 8.81
N TYR A 104 18.61 3.78 8.99
CA TYR A 104 20.04 3.50 8.90
C TYR A 104 20.50 3.46 7.41
N PRO A 105 21.71 3.93 7.08
CA PRO A 105 22.53 4.83 7.88
C PRO A 105 21.84 6.20 8.01
N SER A 106 21.85 6.74 9.24
CA SER A 106 21.37 8.09 9.44
C SER A 106 22.34 9.03 8.73
N ARG A 107 21.83 9.88 7.84
CA ARG A 107 22.64 10.97 7.30
C ARG A 107 22.81 11.96 8.44
N SER A 108 24.00 12.03 9.02
CA SER A 108 24.36 13.18 9.84
C SER A 108 24.42 14.40 8.92
N PRO A 109 23.50 15.34 9.01
CA PRO A 109 23.62 16.58 8.25
C PRO A 109 24.76 17.37 8.91
N VAL A 110 25.89 17.42 8.24
CA VAL A 110 27.00 18.31 8.64
C VAL A 110 26.43 19.73 8.80
N GLY A 111 26.56 20.32 9.98
CA GLY A 111 26.05 21.67 10.29
C GLY A 111 24.59 21.75 10.78
N ARG A 112 23.86 20.64 10.93
CA ARG A 112 22.47 20.62 11.44
C ARG A 112 22.27 19.59 12.54
N ILE A 113 23.24 19.43 13.41
CA ILE A 113 23.14 18.53 14.56
C ILE A 113 22.52 19.31 15.72
N ALA A 114 21.29 18.94 16.11
CA ALA A 114 20.68 19.43 17.32
C ALA A 114 20.81 18.34 18.39
N ALA A 115 21.39 18.67 19.53
CA ALA A 115 21.48 17.77 20.67
C ALA A 115 20.09 17.28 21.08
N GLY A 116 19.92 15.97 21.23
CA GLY A 116 18.65 15.34 21.58
C GLY A 116 17.66 15.09 20.44
N ILE A 117 17.86 15.67 19.24
CA ILE A 117 16.96 15.52 18.09
C ILE A 117 17.58 14.65 17.02
N THR A 118 18.89 14.75 16.79
CA THR A 118 19.59 13.99 15.78
C THR A 118 20.08 12.67 16.39
N ALA A 119 19.54 11.55 15.89
CA ALA A 119 20.02 10.23 16.28
C ALA A 119 21.40 9.99 15.66
N ILE A 120 22.45 10.16 16.46
CA ILE A 120 23.85 10.00 16.02
C ILE A 120 24.20 8.52 15.82
N ASN A 121 23.61 7.64 16.61
CA ASN A 121 23.86 6.20 16.52
C ASN A 121 22.52 5.46 16.33
N PHE A 122 22.17 5.19 15.09
CA PHE A 122 20.95 4.48 14.75
C PHE A 122 21.26 3.01 14.49
N PRO A 123 20.57 2.05 15.13
CA PRO A 123 20.83 0.64 14.93
C PRO A 123 20.76 0.23 13.46
N ASN A 124 21.62 -0.68 13.05
CA ASN A 124 21.62 -1.25 11.69
C ASN A 124 20.26 -1.89 11.40
N PHE A 125 19.86 -1.90 10.14
CA PHE A 125 18.63 -2.54 9.67
C PHE A 125 17.36 -2.06 10.37
N THR A 126 17.34 -0.83 10.90
CA THR A 126 16.15 -0.25 11.50
C THR A 126 15.69 1.01 10.78
N ALA A 127 14.38 1.20 10.71
CA ALA A 127 13.78 2.44 10.24
C ALA A 127 12.61 2.83 11.13
N ARG A 128 12.45 4.14 11.34
CA ARG A 128 11.34 4.70 12.12
C ARG A 128 10.53 5.63 11.25
N TYR A 129 9.23 5.38 11.20
CA TYR A 129 8.28 6.16 10.41
C TYR A 129 7.26 6.84 11.32
N LEU A 130 7.00 8.11 11.05
CA LEU A 130 5.87 8.84 11.56
C LEU A 130 4.88 9.01 10.43
N LEU A 131 3.73 8.35 10.52
CA LEU A 131 2.72 8.32 9.48
C LEU A 131 1.50 9.16 9.86
N LYS A 132 0.90 9.78 8.87
CA LYS A 132 -0.41 10.42 8.97
C LYS A 132 -1.37 9.67 8.07
N THR A 133 -2.37 9.01 8.67
CA THR A 133 -3.43 8.31 7.96
C THR A 133 -4.76 9.01 8.25
N PRO A 134 -5.57 9.39 7.24
CA PRO A 134 -6.89 9.95 7.48
C PRO A 134 -7.79 8.88 8.10
N MET A 135 -8.39 9.21 9.22
CA MET A 135 -9.38 8.36 9.88
C MET A 135 -10.73 9.06 9.88
N ARG A 136 -11.81 8.32 9.69
CA ARG A 136 -13.14 8.85 9.91
C ARG A 136 -13.28 9.19 11.39
N LYS A 137 -13.80 10.39 11.68
CA LYS A 137 -14.12 10.77 13.05
C LYS A 137 -15.11 9.74 13.62
N PRO A 138 -14.85 9.19 14.80
CA PRO A 138 -15.84 8.32 15.44
C PRO A 138 -17.14 9.11 15.63
N TYR A 139 -18.27 8.44 15.43
CA TYR A 139 -19.56 9.02 15.74
C TYR A 139 -19.57 9.44 17.23
N ARG A 140 -20.32 10.48 17.57
CA ARG A 140 -20.43 10.96 18.95
C ARG A 140 -20.63 9.77 19.88
N GLY A 141 -19.71 9.58 20.81
CA GLY A 141 -19.81 8.59 21.85
C GLY A 141 -21.00 8.88 22.80
N ILE A 142 -21.22 8.01 23.72
CA ILE A 142 -22.22 8.19 24.80
C ILE A 142 -21.87 9.48 25.53
N SER A 143 -22.77 10.47 25.47
CA SER A 143 -22.67 11.67 26.31
C SER A 143 -23.60 11.47 27.52
N VAL A 144 -23.06 11.48 28.71
CA VAL A 144 -23.83 11.42 29.95
C VAL A 144 -24.79 12.62 29.98
N GLY A 145 -26.09 12.37 30.14
CA GLY A 145 -27.13 13.40 30.13
C GLY A 145 -27.85 13.61 28.78
N TYR A 146 -27.30 13.14 27.64
CA TYR A 146 -27.90 13.33 26.32
C TYR A 146 -28.17 12.02 25.55
N SER A 147 -27.67 10.92 26.03
CA SER A 147 -27.79 9.63 25.35
C SER A 147 -28.76 8.73 26.08
N ALA A 148 -29.85 8.31 25.41
CA ALA A 148 -30.78 7.34 25.98
C ALA A 148 -30.15 5.95 25.98
N VAL A 149 -30.29 5.24 27.08
CA VAL A 149 -29.89 3.82 27.19
C VAL A 149 -30.64 3.02 26.13
N GLY A 150 -29.91 2.28 25.30
CA GLY A 150 -30.45 1.50 24.18
C GLY A 150 -30.40 2.19 22.80
N LYS A 151 -30.17 3.50 22.72
CA LYS A 151 -30.00 4.23 21.44
C LYS A 151 -28.58 4.70 21.17
N ALA A 152 -27.75 4.77 22.18
CA ALA A 152 -26.35 5.11 22.04
C ALA A 152 -25.51 3.86 21.80
N VAL A 153 -25.07 3.64 20.58
CA VAL A 153 -24.15 2.55 20.25
C VAL A 153 -22.73 3.08 20.38
N ALA A 154 -21.96 2.51 21.31
CA ALA A 154 -20.52 2.70 21.35
C ALA A 154 -19.91 2.07 20.08
N ARG A 155 -19.64 2.87 19.05
CA ARG A 155 -19.02 2.38 17.83
C ARG A 155 -17.51 2.32 18.03
N THR A 156 -16.97 1.15 17.82
CA THR A 156 -15.52 0.96 17.73
C THR A 156 -14.98 1.80 16.58
N PRO A 157 -13.88 2.55 16.78
CA PRO A 157 -13.27 3.29 15.68
C PRO A 157 -12.82 2.34 14.57
N ASP A 158 -13.00 2.74 13.32
CA ASP A 158 -12.52 1.98 12.18
C ASP A 158 -10.98 2.04 12.11
N LEU A 159 -10.33 0.91 12.38
CA LEU A 159 -8.89 0.77 12.34
C LEU A 159 -8.37 0.24 11.00
N THR A 160 -9.25 0.03 10.03
CA THR A 160 -8.90 -0.49 8.69
C THR A 160 -7.81 0.35 8.02
N PRO A 161 -7.86 1.69 8.00
CA PRO A 161 -6.80 2.49 7.38
C PRO A 161 -5.42 2.28 8.03
N LEU A 162 -5.39 2.13 9.36
CA LEU A 162 -4.13 1.86 10.09
C LEU A 162 -3.58 0.47 9.79
N ARG A 163 -4.46 -0.52 9.61
CA ARG A 163 -4.07 -1.89 9.25
C ARG A 163 -3.47 -1.92 7.85
N ARG A 164 -4.13 -1.29 6.87
CA ARG A 164 -3.63 -1.17 5.49
C ARG A 164 -2.29 -0.44 5.41
N ALA A 165 -2.12 0.64 6.17
CA ALA A 165 -0.83 1.34 6.24
C ALA A 165 0.30 0.45 6.78
N LYS A 166 0.01 -0.43 7.74
CA LYS A 166 0.98 -1.42 8.23
C LYS A 166 1.31 -2.47 7.18
N GLU A 167 0.30 -3.02 6.50
CA GLU A 167 0.49 -3.97 5.40
C GLU A 167 1.37 -3.38 4.30
N ALA A 168 1.09 -2.16 3.86
CA ALA A 168 1.89 -1.46 2.87
C ALA A 168 3.37 -1.32 3.30
N LEU A 169 3.62 -1.05 4.58
CA LEU A 169 4.98 -1.01 5.10
C LEU A 169 5.63 -2.39 5.19
N VAL A 170 4.87 -3.42 5.58
CA VAL A 170 5.38 -4.79 5.65
C VAL A 170 5.77 -5.29 4.26
N VAL A 171 4.95 -5.01 3.26
CA VAL A 171 5.24 -5.35 1.86
C VAL A 171 6.46 -4.59 1.31
N SER A 172 6.60 -3.33 1.69
CA SER A 172 7.67 -2.46 1.18
C SER A 172 9.04 -2.69 1.83
N LYS A 173 9.11 -3.33 3.00
CA LYS A 173 10.36 -3.51 3.75
C LYS A 173 11.18 -4.68 3.21
N ALA A 174 12.51 -4.64 3.43
CA ALA A 174 13.35 -5.82 3.30
C ALA A 174 13.13 -6.76 4.49
N ALA A 175 13.33 -8.07 4.29
CA ALA A 175 13.06 -9.09 5.31
C ALA A 175 13.87 -8.86 6.60
N GLU A 176 15.14 -8.45 6.44
CA GLU A 176 16.08 -8.19 7.54
C GLU A 176 15.83 -6.86 8.26
N THR A 177 14.99 -5.96 7.72
CA THR A 177 14.77 -4.65 8.33
C THR A 177 13.64 -4.64 9.35
N ALA A 178 13.85 -3.96 10.47
CA ALA A 178 12.83 -3.71 11.48
C ALA A 178 12.27 -2.29 11.31
N TYR A 179 10.97 -2.19 11.02
CA TYR A 179 10.29 -0.91 10.97
C TYR A 179 9.57 -0.62 12.28
N SER A 180 9.75 0.61 12.77
CA SER A 180 9.06 1.14 13.94
C SER A 180 8.11 2.23 13.48
N VAL A 181 6.80 2.02 13.68
CA VAL A 181 5.77 2.92 13.15
C VAL A 181 5.04 3.63 14.26
N THR A 182 4.88 4.93 14.10
CA THR A 182 4.03 5.77 14.93
C THR A 182 2.98 6.40 14.05
N PHE A 183 1.71 6.22 14.41
CA PHE A 183 0.60 6.91 13.75
C PHE A 183 0.38 8.23 14.48
N ALA A 184 0.71 9.30 13.81
CA ALA A 184 0.72 10.59 14.48
C ALA A 184 -0.67 11.19 14.65
N HIS A 185 -1.06 11.37 15.90
CA HIS A 185 -1.00 12.74 16.40
C HIS A 185 0.43 12.99 16.90
N ARG A 186 1.08 14.05 16.42
CA ARG A 186 2.32 14.54 16.99
C ARG A 186 2.03 15.03 18.42
N ILE A 187 1.92 14.15 19.36
CA ILE A 187 2.12 14.51 20.75
C ILE A 187 3.62 14.40 20.94
N GLN A 188 4.31 15.50 20.67
CA GLN A 188 5.68 15.65 21.14
C GLN A 188 5.63 15.48 22.64
N LYS A 189 6.54 14.72 23.18
CA LYS A 189 6.76 14.74 24.62
C LYS A 189 7.22 16.14 24.98
N THR A 190 6.43 16.85 25.76
CA THR A 190 6.75 18.16 26.33
C THR A 190 7.41 17.98 27.68
N LEU A 191 8.02 19.02 28.20
CA LEU A 191 8.57 19.03 29.58
C LEU A 191 7.47 18.79 30.63
N ASP A 192 6.22 19.14 30.34
CA ASP A 192 5.07 18.88 31.24
C ASP A 192 4.69 17.38 31.30
N ASP A 193 5.12 16.60 30.32
CA ASP A 193 5.01 15.14 30.33
C ASP A 193 6.22 14.49 31.04
N ALA A 194 7.03 15.28 31.73
CA ALA A 194 8.31 14.87 32.28
C ALA A 194 8.16 13.63 33.18
N PRO A 195 8.65 12.48 32.78
CA PRO A 195 8.92 11.40 33.70
C PRO A 195 10.10 11.79 34.57
N ASP A 196 10.23 11.12 35.72
CA ASP A 196 11.29 11.31 36.65
C ASP A 196 12.67 11.46 36.01
N LEU A 197 13.48 12.36 36.53
CA LEU A 197 14.87 12.53 36.15
C LEU A 197 15.59 11.18 36.21
N GLY A 198 15.98 10.66 35.02
CA GLY A 198 16.62 9.34 34.91
C GLY A 198 15.86 8.33 34.02
N ALA A 199 14.63 8.59 33.65
CA ALA A 199 13.81 7.67 32.80
C ALA A 199 14.18 7.69 31.31
N GLY A 200 15.31 8.22 30.89
CA GLY A 200 15.76 8.26 29.51
C GLY A 200 14.85 9.11 28.60
N PHE A 201 14.32 10.21 29.14
CA PHE A 201 13.46 11.12 28.41
C PHE A 201 14.24 11.84 27.30
N VAL A 202 13.79 11.68 26.05
CA VAL A 202 14.36 12.39 24.90
C VAL A 202 13.37 13.45 24.45
N LEU A 203 13.73 14.72 24.56
CA LEU A 203 12.98 15.86 24.03
C LEU A 203 12.77 15.67 22.52
N GLY A 204 11.55 15.91 22.03
CA GLY A 204 11.20 15.70 20.63
C GLY A 204 10.91 14.26 20.25
N SER A 205 10.96 13.29 21.16
CA SER A 205 10.47 11.96 20.94
C SER A 205 8.94 11.92 20.91
N PHE A 206 8.37 10.96 20.17
CA PHE A 206 6.91 10.83 20.03
C PHE A 206 6.38 9.73 20.94
N LYS A 207 5.17 9.94 21.50
CA LYS A 207 4.40 8.90 22.21
C LYS A 207 3.86 7.88 21.21
N ASN A 208 3.65 6.64 21.65
CA ASN A 208 2.95 5.59 20.92
C ASN A 208 3.63 5.04 19.66
N ARG A 209 4.86 4.57 19.78
CA ARG A 209 5.52 3.80 18.72
C ARG A 209 5.07 2.34 18.74
N LYS A 210 4.69 1.81 17.59
CA LYS A 210 4.49 0.38 17.39
C LYS A 210 5.61 -0.19 16.53
N ARG A 211 6.20 -1.30 16.97
CA ARG A 211 7.19 -2.05 16.19
C ARG A 211 6.46 -3.02 15.26
N LEU A 212 6.90 -3.10 14.01
CA LEU A 212 6.39 -4.02 12.99
C LEU A 212 7.39 -5.13 12.71
#